data_4a988c296a6f83bf29f0b256df00c3b2
#
_entry.id   4a988c296a6f83bf29f0b256df00c3b2
#
_cell.length_a   1.000
_cell.length_b   1.000
_cell.length_c   1.000
_cell.angle_alpha   90.00
_cell.angle_beta   90.00
_cell.angle_gamma   90.00
#
_symmetry.space_group_name_H-M   'P 1'
#
loop_
_entity.id
_entity.type
_entity.pdbx_description
1 polymer ?
#
loop_
_entity_poly.entity_id
_entity_poly.type
_entity_poly.pdbx_seq_one_letter_code
_entity_poly.pdbx_strand_id
1 'polypeptide(L)'
;MNVTTQGRTRHFRTVTFDRAQNAVRLIEQRLLPHEFKIVATPNFRATAAAITDMVVRGAGAIGATAAYGLAQGALAFRGNDLKKFYVHVETVYQVLKNARPTAVDPVNAMNDVRRHMSPGQTVAERQFLALAAAEEFAREDVRHCEAIGRHGARLIRNGMKILTHCNAGWLAFVDIGTATAPLYAAQVQGKKFHVFCDETRPRSQGATLTAWELAQQNISHQIIADNAAGHLMQRGEVDLVIVGSDRTLGRTGEVANKIGTYTKAVLAARHKIPFYVAIPLSTIDWNLKRGFDIPIEERSESEVLGAWGMVDKSKFKTQNSKLKQRAYVRVANPTSGARNPGFDVTPPELITGIITPVGVLKPQELWPRRRELGFSGQGG
;
A
#
# COMPACT_ATOMS: atom_id res chain seq x y z
N MET A 1 -8.87 -10.79 2.08
CA MET A 1 -10.13 -10.21 2.64
C MET A 1 -11.36 -10.72 1.89
N ASN A 2 -12.51 -10.71 2.53
CA ASN A 2 -13.75 -11.18 1.93
C ASN A 2 -14.40 -10.09 1.08
N VAL A 3 -14.80 -10.45 -0.15
CA VAL A 3 -15.51 -9.56 -1.07
C VAL A 3 -16.82 -10.20 -1.46
N THR A 4 -17.89 -9.45 -1.35
CA THR A 4 -19.22 -9.86 -1.80
C THR A 4 -19.50 -9.30 -3.18
N THR A 5 -19.62 -10.20 -4.16
CA THR A 5 -19.99 -9.86 -5.53
C THR A 5 -21.15 -10.75 -5.97
N GLN A 6 -22.20 -10.17 -6.58
CA GLN A 6 -23.38 -10.90 -7.05
C GLN A 6 -23.97 -11.85 -5.98
N GLY A 7 -24.05 -11.37 -4.72
CA GLY A 7 -24.59 -12.13 -3.59
C GLY A 7 -23.72 -13.28 -3.06
N ARG A 8 -22.49 -13.44 -3.57
CA ARG A 8 -21.55 -14.46 -3.12
C ARG A 8 -20.33 -13.82 -2.47
N THR A 9 -20.00 -14.23 -1.25
CA THR A 9 -18.80 -13.80 -0.53
C THR A 9 -17.67 -14.81 -0.75
N ARG A 10 -16.50 -14.29 -1.16
CA ARG A 10 -15.28 -15.08 -1.33
C ARG A 10 -14.09 -14.34 -0.77
N HIS A 11 -13.09 -15.11 -0.30
CA HIS A 11 -11.79 -14.53 0.10
C HIS A 11 -10.93 -14.27 -1.12
N PHE A 12 -10.34 -13.06 -1.18
CA PHE A 12 -9.42 -12.66 -2.23
C PHE A 12 -8.15 -12.07 -1.60
N ARG A 13 -7.03 -12.32 -2.25
CA ARG A 13 -5.78 -11.61 -2.04
C ARG A 13 -5.57 -10.59 -3.15
N THR A 14 -4.91 -9.49 -2.84
CA THR A 14 -4.61 -8.43 -3.80
C THR A 14 -3.70 -8.92 -4.92
N VAL A 15 -2.74 -9.77 -4.55
CA VAL A 15 -1.74 -10.36 -5.45
C VAL A 15 -1.67 -11.86 -5.22
N THR A 16 -1.68 -12.65 -6.29
CA THR A 16 -1.45 -14.08 -6.27
C THR A 16 -0.66 -14.52 -7.49
N PHE A 17 -0.08 -15.72 -7.45
CA PHE A 17 0.65 -16.30 -8.57
C PHE A 17 -0.07 -17.54 -9.10
N ASP A 18 -0.32 -17.57 -10.39
CA ASP A 18 -0.86 -18.73 -11.11
C ASP A 18 0.30 -19.54 -11.68
N ARG A 19 0.63 -20.66 -11.01
CA ARG A 19 1.75 -21.52 -11.39
C ARG A 19 1.55 -22.19 -12.76
N ALA A 20 0.30 -22.55 -13.09
CA ALA A 20 0.01 -23.24 -14.36
C ALA A 20 0.23 -22.31 -15.57
N GLN A 21 -0.10 -21.05 -15.42
CA GLN A 21 0.02 -20.04 -16.47
C GLN A 21 1.31 -19.20 -16.39
N ASN A 22 2.13 -19.41 -15.36
CA ASN A 22 3.26 -18.52 -15.03
C ASN A 22 2.85 -17.04 -15.03
N ALA A 23 1.74 -16.71 -14.39
CA ALA A 23 1.13 -15.39 -14.44
C ALA A 23 0.92 -14.81 -13.04
N VAL A 24 1.19 -13.50 -12.88
CA VAL A 24 0.81 -12.78 -11.68
C VAL A 24 -0.63 -12.32 -11.84
N ARG A 25 -1.49 -12.59 -10.85
CA ARG A 25 -2.90 -12.19 -10.83
C ARG A 25 -3.09 -11.06 -9.83
N LEU A 26 -3.73 -9.99 -10.27
CA LEU A 26 -3.88 -8.74 -9.53
C LEU A 26 -5.35 -8.31 -9.50
N ILE A 27 -5.76 -7.68 -8.40
CA ILE A 27 -6.99 -6.90 -8.39
C ILE A 27 -6.74 -5.61 -9.17
N GLU A 28 -7.57 -5.32 -10.17
CA GLU A 28 -7.51 -4.10 -10.97
C GLU A 28 -8.05 -2.91 -10.16
N GLN A 29 -7.18 -2.29 -9.37
CA GLN A 29 -7.58 -1.26 -8.40
C GLN A 29 -8.08 0.04 -9.04
N ARG A 30 -7.73 0.28 -10.30
CA ARG A 30 -8.17 1.49 -11.04
C ARG A 30 -9.67 1.48 -11.34
N LEU A 31 -10.31 0.31 -11.30
CA LEU A 31 -11.75 0.15 -11.54
C LEU A 31 -12.58 0.27 -10.26
N LEU A 32 -11.96 0.12 -9.09
CA LEU A 32 -12.64 0.28 -7.81
C LEU A 32 -13.04 1.74 -7.57
N PRO A 33 -14.15 1.98 -6.86
CA PRO A 33 -15.07 1.05 -6.20
C PRO A 33 -16.16 0.49 -7.12
N HIS A 34 -16.17 0.83 -8.40
CA HIS A 34 -17.30 0.62 -9.31
C HIS A 34 -17.32 -0.77 -9.95
N GLU A 35 -16.16 -1.39 -10.15
CA GLU A 35 -16.02 -2.72 -10.73
C GLU A 35 -14.90 -3.48 -10.00
N PHE A 36 -15.22 -4.69 -9.52
CA PHE A 36 -14.22 -5.62 -8.97
C PHE A 36 -13.80 -6.59 -10.05
N LYS A 37 -12.52 -6.51 -10.46
CA LYS A 37 -11.95 -7.34 -11.54
C LYS A 37 -10.57 -7.85 -11.17
N ILE A 38 -10.29 -9.10 -11.52
CA ILE A 38 -8.95 -9.69 -11.44
C ILE A 38 -8.37 -9.73 -12.84
N VAL A 39 -7.14 -9.28 -12.98
CA VAL A 39 -6.35 -9.34 -14.22
C VAL A 39 -5.14 -10.21 -14.03
N ALA A 40 -4.68 -10.87 -15.10
CA ALA A 40 -3.48 -11.67 -15.12
C ALA A 40 -2.42 -11.00 -16.00
N THR A 41 -1.18 -10.93 -15.52
CA THR A 41 -0.04 -10.44 -16.30
C THR A 41 0.76 -11.64 -16.80
N PRO A 42 0.84 -11.87 -18.12
CA PRO A 42 1.38 -13.10 -18.68
C PRO A 42 2.92 -13.18 -18.67
N ASN A 43 3.60 -12.08 -18.35
CA ASN A 43 5.06 -12.00 -18.30
C ASN A 43 5.52 -10.83 -17.43
N PHE A 44 6.80 -10.82 -17.04
CA PHE A 44 7.38 -9.82 -16.15
C PHE A 44 7.28 -8.37 -16.66
N ARG A 45 7.26 -8.14 -18.00
CA ARG A 45 7.09 -6.80 -18.57
C ARG A 45 5.67 -6.29 -18.36
N ALA A 46 4.69 -7.15 -18.55
CA ALA A 46 3.29 -6.84 -18.24
C ALA A 46 3.09 -6.62 -16.73
N THR A 47 3.82 -7.38 -15.89
CA THR A 47 3.82 -7.19 -14.44
C THR A 47 4.44 -5.83 -14.05
N ALA A 48 5.55 -5.44 -14.66
CA ALA A 48 6.15 -4.12 -14.47
C ALA A 48 5.18 -2.99 -14.91
N ALA A 49 4.56 -3.13 -16.09
CA ALA A 49 3.56 -2.17 -16.57
C ALA A 49 2.36 -2.04 -15.60
N ALA A 50 1.89 -3.16 -15.02
CA ALA A 50 0.81 -3.14 -14.04
C ALA A 50 1.18 -2.35 -12.77
N ILE A 51 2.46 -2.35 -12.36
CA ILE A 51 2.96 -1.52 -11.25
C ILE A 51 3.02 -0.04 -11.68
N THR A 52 3.59 0.26 -12.86
CA THR A 52 3.71 1.62 -13.39
C THR A 52 2.35 2.29 -13.56
N ASP A 53 1.40 1.56 -14.17
CA ASP A 53 0.05 2.05 -14.47
C ASP A 53 -0.89 2.02 -13.27
N MET A 54 -0.39 1.59 -12.10
CA MET A 54 -1.16 1.46 -10.87
C MET A 54 -2.40 0.56 -10.97
N VAL A 55 -2.33 -0.53 -11.75
CA VAL A 55 -3.25 -1.67 -11.63
C VAL A 55 -3.20 -2.18 -10.20
N VAL A 56 -1.99 -2.25 -9.65
CA VAL A 56 -1.68 -2.52 -8.24
C VAL A 56 -0.87 -1.37 -7.66
N ARG A 57 -1.14 -0.98 -6.42
CA ARG A 57 -0.45 0.10 -5.68
C ARG A 57 -0.41 -0.22 -4.19
N GLY A 58 0.41 0.54 -3.43
CA GLY A 58 0.67 0.33 -2.00
C GLY A 58 1.91 -0.54 -1.79
N ALA A 59 2.63 -0.28 -0.69
CA ALA A 59 3.97 -0.79 -0.44
C ALA A 59 4.07 -2.31 -0.53
N GLY A 60 3.35 -3.06 0.32
CA GLY A 60 3.40 -4.52 0.33
C GLY A 60 2.87 -5.17 -0.95
N ALA A 61 1.78 -4.62 -1.54
CA ALA A 61 1.21 -5.16 -2.77
C ALA A 61 2.17 -5.03 -3.97
N ILE A 62 2.85 -3.86 -4.13
CA ILE A 62 3.86 -3.72 -5.19
C ILE A 62 5.12 -4.52 -4.90
N GLY A 63 5.51 -4.69 -3.62
CA GLY A 63 6.60 -5.56 -3.21
C GLY A 63 6.35 -7.01 -3.61
N ALA A 64 5.22 -7.58 -3.20
CA ALA A 64 4.83 -8.94 -3.58
C ALA A 64 4.67 -9.11 -5.10
N THR A 65 4.13 -8.08 -5.80
CA THR A 65 4.01 -8.09 -7.25
C THR A 65 5.38 -8.15 -7.92
N ALA A 66 6.35 -7.40 -7.43
CA ALA A 66 7.72 -7.40 -7.95
C ALA A 66 8.45 -8.72 -7.65
N ALA A 67 8.26 -9.29 -6.44
CA ALA A 67 8.79 -10.60 -6.08
C ALA A 67 8.27 -11.69 -7.03
N TYR A 68 6.96 -11.76 -7.23
CA TYR A 68 6.35 -12.68 -8.19
C TYR A 68 6.77 -12.38 -9.64
N GLY A 69 6.91 -11.10 -10.03
CA GLY A 69 7.39 -10.70 -11.35
C GLY A 69 8.83 -11.16 -11.61
N LEU A 70 9.71 -11.11 -10.61
CA LEU A 70 11.06 -11.63 -10.70
C LEU A 70 11.07 -13.15 -10.83
N ALA A 71 10.27 -13.85 -10.02
CA ALA A 71 10.11 -15.31 -10.12
C ALA A 71 9.50 -15.71 -11.48
N GLN A 72 8.49 -14.98 -11.96
CA GLN A 72 7.88 -15.15 -13.28
C GLN A 72 8.92 -15.05 -14.41
N GLY A 73 9.78 -14.03 -14.35
CA GLY A 73 10.86 -13.85 -15.30
C GLY A 73 11.90 -14.96 -15.21
N ALA A 74 12.29 -15.37 -14.01
CA ALA A 74 13.20 -16.49 -13.80
C ALA A 74 12.64 -17.80 -14.38
N LEU A 75 11.38 -18.12 -14.12
CA LEU A 75 10.68 -19.31 -14.65
C LEU A 75 10.54 -19.29 -16.17
N ALA A 76 10.53 -18.12 -16.81
CA ALA A 76 10.44 -17.99 -18.27
C ALA A 76 11.76 -18.30 -18.98
N PHE A 77 12.90 -18.30 -18.28
CA PHE A 77 14.19 -18.63 -18.89
C PHE A 77 14.22 -20.09 -19.37
N ARG A 78 14.76 -20.29 -20.57
CA ARG A 78 14.95 -21.62 -21.17
C ARG A 78 16.44 -21.88 -21.37
N GLY A 79 16.89 -23.02 -20.92
CA GLY A 79 18.30 -23.44 -21.00
C GLY A 79 18.90 -23.74 -19.62
N ASN A 80 20.14 -24.28 -19.63
CA ASN A 80 20.83 -24.77 -18.41
C ASN A 80 22.07 -23.95 -18.04
N ASP A 81 22.38 -22.89 -18.80
CA ASP A 81 23.54 -22.04 -18.56
C ASP A 81 23.25 -21.03 -17.45
N LEU A 82 23.90 -21.21 -16.31
CA LEU A 82 23.75 -20.34 -15.15
C LEU A 82 24.22 -18.90 -15.39
N LYS A 83 25.24 -18.67 -16.22
CA LYS A 83 25.72 -17.31 -16.53
C LYS A 83 24.67 -16.56 -17.32
N LYS A 84 24.10 -17.18 -18.36
CA LYS A 84 23.01 -16.60 -19.15
C LYS A 84 21.75 -16.39 -18.33
N PHE A 85 21.44 -17.31 -17.42
CA PHE A 85 20.34 -17.16 -16.47
C PHE A 85 20.51 -15.92 -15.58
N TYR A 86 21.71 -15.68 -15.05
CA TYR A 86 21.96 -14.49 -14.25
C TYR A 86 21.76 -13.19 -15.02
N VAL A 87 22.26 -13.10 -16.26
CA VAL A 87 22.07 -11.94 -17.12
C VAL A 87 20.60 -11.70 -17.38
N HIS A 88 19.85 -12.78 -17.62
CA HIS A 88 18.41 -12.70 -17.81
C HIS A 88 17.68 -12.20 -16.55
N VAL A 89 17.98 -12.77 -15.38
CA VAL A 89 17.36 -12.35 -14.10
C VAL A 89 17.71 -10.91 -13.77
N GLU A 90 18.94 -10.46 -14.05
CA GLU A 90 19.32 -9.05 -13.89
C GLU A 90 18.50 -8.13 -14.80
N THR A 91 18.27 -8.53 -16.05
CA THR A 91 17.39 -7.79 -16.95
C THR A 91 15.95 -7.67 -16.41
N VAL A 92 15.40 -8.78 -15.87
CA VAL A 92 14.08 -8.81 -15.24
C VAL A 92 14.04 -7.86 -14.03
N TYR A 93 15.06 -7.95 -13.18
CA TYR A 93 15.21 -7.08 -11.99
C TYR A 93 15.20 -5.60 -12.36
N GLN A 94 15.98 -5.19 -13.36
CA GLN A 94 16.06 -3.79 -13.77
C GLN A 94 14.73 -3.28 -14.34
N VAL A 95 14.01 -4.09 -15.12
CA VAL A 95 12.70 -3.73 -15.65
C VAL A 95 11.69 -3.49 -14.52
N LEU A 96 11.63 -4.38 -13.53
CA LEU A 96 10.72 -4.27 -12.40
C LEU A 96 11.11 -3.12 -11.45
N LYS A 97 12.40 -2.91 -11.19
CA LYS A 97 12.92 -1.80 -10.38
C LYS A 97 12.52 -0.44 -10.97
N ASN A 98 12.60 -0.31 -12.28
CA ASN A 98 12.26 0.94 -12.97
C ASN A 98 10.75 1.21 -13.07
N ALA A 99 9.89 0.24 -12.74
CA ALA A 99 8.45 0.44 -12.70
C ALA A 99 8.00 1.46 -11.63
N ARG A 100 8.71 1.52 -10.49
CA ARG A 100 8.48 2.49 -9.38
C ARG A 100 9.82 2.83 -8.70
N PRO A 101 10.64 3.73 -9.29
CA PRO A 101 12.01 3.98 -8.84
C PRO A 101 12.13 4.51 -7.40
N THR A 102 11.10 5.19 -6.89
CA THR A 102 11.09 5.77 -5.53
C THR A 102 10.62 4.80 -4.44
N ALA A 103 10.03 3.65 -4.83
CA ALA A 103 9.51 2.67 -3.87
C ALA A 103 10.60 1.74 -3.35
N VAL A 104 10.61 1.50 -2.02
CA VAL A 104 11.59 0.63 -1.35
C VAL A 104 11.18 -0.83 -1.39
N ASP A 105 9.91 -1.12 -1.15
CA ASP A 105 9.40 -2.49 -1.05
C ASP A 105 9.68 -3.38 -2.27
N PRO A 106 9.48 -2.95 -3.53
CA PRO A 106 9.82 -3.78 -4.69
C PRO A 106 11.28 -4.18 -4.74
N VAL A 107 12.18 -3.26 -4.38
CA VAL A 107 13.62 -3.51 -4.38
C VAL A 107 13.99 -4.51 -3.28
N ASN A 108 13.47 -4.31 -2.07
CA ASN A 108 13.68 -5.20 -0.93
C ASN A 108 13.14 -6.61 -1.23
N ALA A 109 11.92 -6.71 -1.75
CA ALA A 109 11.29 -7.97 -2.13
C ALA A 109 12.09 -8.74 -3.19
N MET A 110 12.52 -8.06 -4.26
CA MET A 110 13.32 -8.67 -5.32
C MET A 110 14.73 -9.07 -4.83
N ASN A 111 15.35 -8.29 -3.96
CA ASN A 111 16.64 -8.64 -3.36
C ASN A 111 16.52 -9.87 -2.46
N ASP A 112 15.41 -10.00 -1.74
CA ASP A 112 15.13 -11.18 -0.93
C ASP A 112 14.99 -12.43 -1.80
N VAL A 113 14.23 -12.38 -2.88
CA VAL A 113 14.13 -13.47 -3.87
C VAL A 113 15.48 -13.83 -4.45
N ARG A 114 16.31 -12.84 -4.84
CA ARG A 114 17.66 -13.06 -5.38
C ARG A 114 18.58 -13.78 -4.38
N ARG A 115 18.52 -13.37 -3.11
CA ARG A 115 19.30 -13.97 -2.03
C ARG A 115 18.93 -15.43 -1.83
N HIS A 116 17.62 -15.74 -1.76
CA HIS A 116 17.14 -17.09 -1.51
C HIS A 116 17.29 -18.04 -2.71
N MET A 117 17.29 -17.55 -3.94
CA MET A 117 17.52 -18.40 -5.11
C MET A 117 19.00 -18.67 -5.37
N SER A 118 19.93 -17.86 -4.81
CA SER A 118 21.36 -17.95 -5.12
C SER A 118 22.01 -19.29 -4.77
N PRO A 119 21.63 -20.05 -3.72
CA PRO A 119 22.23 -21.33 -3.38
C PRO A 119 21.99 -22.46 -4.39
N GLY A 120 20.97 -22.35 -5.25
CA GLY A 120 20.65 -23.37 -6.26
C GLY A 120 21.83 -23.60 -7.21
N GLN A 121 22.13 -24.87 -7.49
CA GLN A 121 23.29 -25.29 -8.32
C GLN A 121 22.92 -25.41 -9.80
N THR A 122 21.64 -25.50 -10.12
CA THR A 122 21.11 -25.61 -11.48
C THR A 122 20.12 -24.49 -11.76
N VAL A 123 19.83 -24.21 -13.04
CA VAL A 123 18.78 -23.24 -13.43
C VAL A 123 17.42 -23.66 -12.87
N ALA A 124 17.08 -24.93 -12.93
CA ALA A 124 15.82 -25.46 -12.43
C ALA A 124 15.66 -25.28 -10.92
N GLU A 125 16.70 -25.54 -10.13
CA GLU A 125 16.71 -25.28 -8.69
C GLU A 125 16.52 -23.79 -8.38
N ARG A 126 17.20 -22.90 -9.10
CA ARG A 126 17.07 -21.46 -8.91
C ARG A 126 15.69 -20.95 -9.27
N GLN A 127 15.09 -21.47 -10.32
CA GLN A 127 13.71 -21.16 -10.69
C GLN A 127 12.72 -21.60 -9.60
N PHE A 128 12.90 -22.79 -9.08
CA PHE A 128 12.08 -23.30 -7.96
C PHE A 128 12.25 -22.44 -6.70
N LEU A 129 13.47 -22.14 -6.32
CA LEU A 129 13.79 -21.31 -5.15
C LEU A 129 13.30 -19.86 -5.30
N ALA A 130 13.36 -19.29 -6.51
CA ALA A 130 12.85 -17.96 -6.79
C ALA A 130 11.33 -17.87 -6.54
N LEU A 131 10.56 -18.84 -7.03
CA LEU A 131 9.12 -18.88 -6.78
C LEU A 131 8.80 -19.13 -5.31
N ALA A 132 9.51 -20.05 -4.67
CA ALA A 132 9.33 -20.35 -3.24
C ALA A 132 9.60 -19.10 -2.38
N ALA A 133 10.65 -18.33 -2.70
CA ALA A 133 10.98 -17.09 -2.00
C ALA A 133 9.91 -16.00 -2.22
N ALA A 134 9.40 -15.84 -3.44
CA ALA A 134 8.32 -14.88 -3.72
C ALA A 134 7.03 -15.24 -2.97
N GLU A 135 6.69 -16.51 -2.89
CA GLU A 135 5.54 -16.98 -2.12
C GLU A 135 5.72 -16.80 -0.61
N GLU A 136 6.96 -16.99 -0.10
CA GLU A 136 7.25 -16.75 1.31
C GLU A 136 7.17 -15.28 1.65
N PHE A 137 7.71 -14.39 0.81
CA PHE A 137 7.57 -12.94 0.96
C PHE A 137 6.08 -12.54 1.05
N ALA A 138 5.24 -13.08 0.17
CA ALA A 138 3.81 -12.80 0.20
C ALA A 138 3.12 -13.37 1.47
N ARG A 139 3.55 -14.52 1.99
CA ARG A 139 3.05 -15.06 3.26
C ARG A 139 3.50 -14.24 4.46
N GLU A 140 4.74 -13.76 4.45
CA GLU A 140 5.27 -12.91 5.51
C GLU A 140 4.55 -11.57 5.58
N ASP A 141 4.25 -10.95 4.43
CA ASP A 141 3.44 -9.73 4.37
C ASP A 141 2.09 -9.93 5.09
N VAL A 142 1.40 -11.04 4.85
CA VAL A 142 0.14 -11.36 5.54
C VAL A 142 0.34 -11.53 7.05
N ARG A 143 1.37 -12.29 7.48
CA ARG A 143 1.68 -12.47 8.92
C ARG A 143 1.98 -11.14 9.62
N HIS A 144 2.71 -10.25 8.94
CA HIS A 144 2.99 -8.91 9.45
C HIS A 144 1.70 -8.10 9.62
N CYS A 145 0.83 -8.10 8.62
CA CYS A 145 -0.46 -7.41 8.68
C CYS A 145 -1.35 -7.96 9.82
N GLU A 146 -1.41 -9.28 10.00
CA GLU A 146 -2.14 -9.90 11.12
C GLU A 146 -1.60 -9.47 12.50
N ALA A 147 -0.27 -9.44 12.65
CA ALA A 147 0.36 -9.03 13.90
C ALA A 147 0.11 -7.54 14.20
N ILE A 148 0.23 -6.68 13.19
CA ILE A 148 -0.11 -5.25 13.28
C ILE A 148 -1.57 -5.09 13.72
N GLY A 149 -2.48 -5.86 13.13
CA GLY A 149 -3.89 -5.87 13.51
C GLY A 149 -4.08 -6.19 14.98
N ARG A 150 -3.45 -7.26 15.49
CA ARG A 150 -3.54 -7.66 16.90
C ARG A 150 -2.97 -6.60 17.85
N HIS A 151 -1.84 -6.00 17.52
CA HIS A 151 -1.23 -4.96 18.37
C HIS A 151 -2.03 -3.66 18.35
N GLY A 152 -2.44 -3.20 17.14
CA GLY A 152 -3.17 -1.96 16.98
C GLY A 152 -4.60 -2.00 17.48
N ALA A 153 -5.28 -3.17 17.44
CA ALA A 153 -6.64 -3.31 17.97
C ALA A 153 -6.76 -2.96 19.47
N ARG A 154 -5.65 -3.06 20.23
CA ARG A 154 -5.61 -2.68 21.67
C ARG A 154 -5.77 -1.17 21.87
N LEU A 155 -5.47 -0.37 20.86
CA LEU A 155 -5.61 1.10 20.90
C LEU A 155 -7.05 1.53 20.67
N ILE A 156 -7.90 0.67 20.12
CA ILE A 156 -9.28 0.98 19.75
C ILE A 156 -10.23 0.57 20.87
N ARG A 157 -11.10 1.49 21.29
CA ARG A 157 -12.14 1.30 22.31
C ARG A 157 -13.53 1.50 21.67
N ASN A 158 -14.55 1.00 22.36
CA ASN A 158 -15.95 1.25 21.97
C ASN A 158 -16.26 2.75 21.94
N GLY A 159 -16.99 3.17 20.93
CA GLY A 159 -17.43 4.55 20.73
C GLY A 159 -16.41 5.45 20.05
N MET A 160 -15.15 5.01 19.86
CA MET A 160 -14.14 5.83 19.22
C MET A 160 -14.49 6.19 17.78
N LYS A 161 -14.10 7.41 17.41
CA LYS A 161 -14.10 7.93 16.05
C LYS A 161 -12.66 8.04 15.57
N ILE A 162 -12.31 7.29 14.53
CA ILE A 162 -10.95 7.08 14.06
C ILE A 162 -10.79 7.75 12.70
N LEU A 163 -9.76 8.56 12.52
CA LEU A 163 -9.41 9.14 11.23
C LEU A 163 -8.32 8.30 10.55
N THR A 164 -8.48 8.06 9.26
CA THR A 164 -7.43 7.49 8.42
C THR A 164 -7.25 8.27 7.12
N HIS A 165 -6.05 8.23 6.56
CA HIS A 165 -5.66 8.95 5.35
C HIS A 165 -5.01 8.01 4.35
N CYS A 166 -5.34 8.15 3.05
CA CYS A 166 -4.92 7.29 1.96
C CYS A 166 -5.54 5.87 2.06
N ASN A 167 -4.87 4.90 1.46
CA ASN A 167 -5.19 3.49 1.61
C ASN A 167 -3.93 2.71 1.99
N ALA A 168 -3.85 2.31 3.23
CA ALA A 168 -2.91 1.32 3.75
C ALA A 168 -3.71 0.12 4.31
N GLY A 169 -4.76 -0.25 3.59
CA GLY A 169 -5.60 -1.39 3.83
C GLY A 169 -5.18 -2.61 3.02
N TRP A 170 -6.08 -3.57 2.92
CA TRP A 170 -5.88 -4.82 2.22
C TRP A 170 -5.35 -4.63 0.78
N LEU A 171 -5.92 -3.68 0.02
CA LEU A 171 -5.53 -3.42 -1.37
C LEU A 171 -4.09 -2.88 -1.51
N ALA A 172 -3.49 -2.40 -0.44
CA ALA A 172 -2.10 -1.91 -0.42
C ALA A 172 -1.08 -3.00 -0.05
N PHE A 173 -1.55 -4.19 0.33
CA PHE A 173 -0.76 -5.34 0.80
C PHE A 173 -1.25 -6.61 0.12
N VAL A 174 -0.71 -7.77 0.48
CA VAL A 174 -1.18 -9.05 -0.06
C VAL A 174 -2.57 -9.39 0.49
N ASP A 175 -2.76 -9.15 1.79
CA ASP A 175 -4.02 -9.33 2.50
C ASP A 175 -4.05 -8.48 3.77
N ILE A 176 -5.26 -8.12 4.29
CA ILE A 176 -5.52 -7.43 5.57
C ILE A 176 -5.09 -5.96 5.57
N GLY A 177 -3.85 -5.64 5.19
CA GLY A 177 -3.31 -4.28 5.25
C GLY A 177 -2.65 -3.94 6.58
N THR A 178 -2.25 -2.67 6.77
CA THR A 178 -1.59 -2.19 7.99
C THR A 178 -2.45 -1.20 8.77
N ALA A 179 -2.80 -0.04 8.21
CA ALA A 179 -3.61 0.95 8.93
C ALA A 179 -5.06 0.48 9.17
N THR A 180 -5.61 -0.36 8.31
CA THR A 180 -6.95 -0.94 8.48
C THR A 180 -6.95 -2.24 9.28
N ALA A 181 -5.81 -2.94 9.40
CA ALA A 181 -5.71 -4.18 10.16
C ALA A 181 -6.19 -4.04 11.62
N PRO A 182 -5.82 -2.98 12.38
CA PRO A 182 -6.37 -2.74 13.71
C PRO A 182 -7.89 -2.62 13.73
N LEU A 183 -8.48 -2.02 12.68
CA LEU A 183 -9.93 -1.85 12.56
C LEU A 183 -10.62 -3.21 12.40
N TYR A 184 -10.11 -4.05 11.50
CA TYR A 184 -10.66 -5.39 11.29
C TYR A 184 -10.52 -6.27 12.54
N ALA A 185 -9.35 -6.23 13.18
CA ALA A 185 -9.12 -7.00 14.40
C ALA A 185 -9.99 -6.51 15.58
N ALA A 186 -10.21 -5.20 15.70
CA ALA A 186 -11.11 -4.63 16.72
C ALA A 186 -12.56 -5.01 16.46
N GLN A 187 -13.01 -5.03 15.19
CA GLN A 187 -14.35 -5.47 14.82
C GLN A 187 -14.59 -6.95 15.16
N VAL A 188 -13.62 -7.81 14.86
CA VAL A 188 -13.69 -9.25 15.23
C VAL A 188 -13.82 -9.42 16.76
N GLN A 189 -13.21 -8.52 17.54
CA GLN A 189 -13.37 -8.46 19.02
C GLN A 189 -14.72 -7.89 19.47
N GLY A 190 -15.63 -7.57 18.56
CA GLY A 190 -16.95 -7.02 18.86
C GLY A 190 -16.97 -5.52 19.19
N LYS A 191 -15.84 -4.80 19.04
CA LYS A 191 -15.78 -3.37 19.31
C LYS A 191 -16.60 -2.56 18.31
N LYS A 192 -17.30 -1.54 18.80
CA LYS A 192 -18.09 -0.59 17.99
C LYS A 192 -17.32 0.72 17.89
N PHE A 193 -17.04 1.18 16.70
CA PHE A 193 -16.32 2.43 16.41
C PHE A 193 -16.78 2.97 15.04
N HIS A 194 -16.39 4.20 14.75
CA HIS A 194 -16.66 4.85 13.45
C HIS A 194 -15.35 5.30 12.81
N VAL A 195 -15.26 5.26 11.48
CA VAL A 195 -14.04 5.63 10.75
C VAL A 195 -14.33 6.80 9.81
N PHE A 196 -13.60 7.90 9.98
CA PHE A 196 -13.52 8.96 8.97
C PHE A 196 -12.39 8.62 7.98
N CYS A 197 -12.75 8.51 6.71
CA CYS A 197 -11.80 8.30 5.63
C CYS A 197 -11.59 9.64 4.92
N ASP A 198 -10.41 10.25 5.06
CA ASP A 198 -10.01 11.32 4.17
C ASP A 198 -10.20 10.87 2.72
N GLU A 199 -10.81 11.69 1.85
CA GLU A 199 -10.91 11.33 0.43
C GLU A 199 -9.55 11.10 -0.22
N THR A 200 -8.52 11.78 0.27
CA THR A 200 -7.12 11.67 -0.14
C THR A 200 -6.88 12.13 -1.57
N ARG A 201 -7.12 13.42 -1.83
CA ARG A 201 -6.71 14.03 -3.10
C ARG A 201 -5.19 13.89 -3.30
N PRO A 202 -4.68 13.84 -4.57
CA PRO A 202 -5.47 13.98 -5.82
C PRO A 202 -6.12 12.68 -6.33
N ARG A 203 -5.65 11.48 -5.95
CA ARG A 203 -6.14 10.20 -6.52
C ARG A 203 -7.33 9.59 -5.79
N SER A 204 -7.74 10.17 -4.67
CA SER A 204 -8.91 9.76 -3.89
C SER A 204 -8.85 8.31 -3.37
N GLN A 205 -7.66 7.83 -2.95
CA GLN A 205 -7.50 6.45 -2.46
C GLN A 205 -8.33 6.17 -1.20
N GLY A 206 -8.52 7.17 -0.33
CA GLY A 206 -9.38 7.03 0.83
C GLY A 206 -10.84 6.84 0.43
N ALA A 207 -11.33 7.65 -0.51
CA ALA A 207 -12.71 7.57 -0.98
C ALA A 207 -12.99 6.33 -1.84
N THR A 208 -12.03 5.92 -2.69
CA THR A 208 -12.25 4.85 -3.67
C THR A 208 -11.85 3.47 -3.18
N LEU A 209 -10.83 3.37 -2.33
CA LEU A 209 -10.28 2.10 -1.89
C LEU A 209 -10.57 1.84 -0.40
N THR A 210 -10.16 2.73 0.52
CA THR A 210 -10.36 2.50 1.96
C THR A 210 -11.83 2.42 2.33
N ALA A 211 -12.65 3.35 1.84
CA ALA A 211 -14.08 3.31 2.09
C ALA A 211 -14.74 2.05 1.49
N TRP A 212 -14.30 1.62 0.30
CA TRP A 212 -14.78 0.37 -0.30
C TRP A 212 -14.40 -0.85 0.54
N GLU A 213 -13.15 -0.94 1.04
CA GLU A 213 -12.72 -2.03 1.93
C GLU A 213 -13.56 -2.08 3.20
N LEU A 214 -13.77 -0.94 3.86
CA LEU A 214 -14.56 -0.85 5.09
C LEU A 214 -16.02 -1.23 4.85
N ALA A 215 -16.60 -0.84 3.69
CA ALA A 215 -17.93 -1.25 3.28
C ALA A 215 -18.03 -2.78 3.10
N GLN A 216 -17.02 -3.42 2.47
CA GLN A 216 -16.99 -4.88 2.32
C GLN A 216 -16.93 -5.62 3.67
N GLN A 217 -16.42 -4.99 4.70
CA GLN A 217 -16.32 -5.54 6.06
C GLN A 217 -17.44 -5.06 7.00
N ASN A 218 -18.42 -4.30 6.51
CA ASN A 218 -19.52 -3.71 7.31
C ASN A 218 -19.01 -2.85 8.49
N ILE A 219 -17.88 -2.16 8.32
CA ILE A 219 -17.37 -1.20 9.30
C ILE A 219 -18.04 0.16 9.06
N SER A 220 -18.59 0.77 10.12
CA SER A 220 -19.19 2.10 10.06
C SER A 220 -18.13 3.14 9.67
N HIS A 221 -18.38 3.87 8.57
CA HIS A 221 -17.44 4.87 8.07
C HIS A 221 -18.13 5.98 7.27
N GLN A 222 -17.43 7.10 7.14
CA GLN A 222 -17.80 8.23 6.29
C GLN A 222 -16.57 8.74 5.54
N ILE A 223 -16.77 9.12 4.27
CA ILE A 223 -15.76 9.83 3.50
C ILE A 223 -15.87 11.31 3.84
N ILE A 224 -14.73 11.97 4.06
CA ILE A 224 -14.65 13.40 4.31
C ILE A 224 -13.67 14.07 3.33
N ALA A 225 -13.88 15.34 3.06
CA ALA A 225 -12.86 16.13 2.35
C ALA A 225 -11.58 16.22 3.20
N ASP A 226 -10.39 16.18 2.56
CA ASP A 226 -9.11 16.16 3.28
C ASP A 226 -8.96 17.29 4.29
N ASN A 227 -9.50 18.49 4.00
CA ASN A 227 -9.44 19.64 4.89
C ASN A 227 -10.45 19.57 6.04
N ALA A 228 -11.50 18.74 5.94
CA ALA A 228 -12.49 18.59 7.00
C ALA A 228 -11.93 17.90 8.25
N ALA A 229 -10.84 17.13 8.11
CA ALA A 229 -10.18 16.47 9.23
C ALA A 229 -9.84 17.46 10.36
N GLY A 230 -9.27 18.63 10.03
CA GLY A 230 -8.94 19.65 11.02
C GLY A 230 -10.15 20.21 11.76
N HIS A 231 -11.28 20.41 11.07
CA HIS A 231 -12.53 20.84 11.68
C HIS A 231 -13.07 19.80 12.66
N LEU A 232 -13.08 18.52 12.28
CA LEU A 232 -13.55 17.43 13.14
C LEU A 232 -12.66 17.27 14.39
N MET A 233 -11.34 17.41 14.23
CA MET A 233 -10.38 17.40 15.35
C MET A 233 -10.65 18.57 16.30
N GLN A 234 -10.87 19.78 15.79
CA GLN A 234 -11.19 20.98 16.57
C GLN A 234 -12.48 20.83 17.37
N ARG A 235 -13.46 20.10 16.83
CA ARG A 235 -14.73 19.81 17.51
C ARG A 235 -14.68 18.65 18.48
N GLY A 236 -13.51 17.99 18.63
CA GLY A 236 -13.38 16.79 19.49
C GLY A 236 -14.10 15.56 18.90
N GLU A 237 -14.24 15.50 17.57
CA GLU A 237 -14.92 14.40 16.90
C GLU A 237 -13.95 13.32 16.38
N VAL A 238 -12.66 13.44 16.67
CA VAL A 238 -11.63 12.45 16.33
C VAL A 238 -10.88 12.05 17.60
N ASP A 239 -10.89 10.76 17.93
CA ASP A 239 -10.23 10.23 19.12
C ASP A 239 -8.85 9.63 18.82
N LEU A 240 -8.61 9.25 17.55
CA LEU A 240 -7.43 8.50 17.14
C LEU A 240 -7.17 8.69 15.66
N VAL A 241 -5.92 8.87 15.28
CA VAL A 241 -5.49 8.83 13.86
C VAL A 241 -4.62 7.60 13.64
N ILE A 242 -4.93 6.79 12.62
CA ILE A 242 -4.10 5.66 12.18
C ILE A 242 -3.87 5.78 10.67
N VAL A 243 -2.60 5.85 10.27
CA VAL A 243 -2.18 5.92 8.86
C VAL A 243 -1.15 4.84 8.55
N GLY A 244 -0.88 4.60 7.28
CA GLY A 244 0.22 3.76 6.83
C GLY A 244 1.51 4.55 6.62
N SER A 245 2.47 3.91 5.94
CA SER A 245 3.72 4.52 5.51
C SER A 245 4.16 3.94 4.17
N ASP A 246 4.65 4.79 3.28
CA ASP A 246 5.36 4.36 2.08
C ASP A 246 6.85 4.14 2.36
N ARG A 247 7.40 4.82 3.38
CA ARG A 247 8.78 4.64 3.87
C ARG A 247 8.91 5.17 5.30
N THR A 248 9.49 4.39 6.17
CA THR A 248 9.83 4.79 7.55
C THR A 248 11.34 4.71 7.75
N LEU A 249 11.97 5.77 8.21
CA LEU A 249 13.40 5.75 8.50
C LEU A 249 13.67 5.05 9.83
N GLY A 250 14.40 3.95 9.76
CA GLY A 250 14.74 3.18 10.97
C GLY A 250 15.69 3.92 11.92
N ARG A 251 16.46 4.90 11.44
CA ARG A 251 17.40 5.69 12.25
C ARG A 251 16.73 6.79 13.05
N THR A 252 15.76 7.45 12.47
CA THR A 252 15.17 8.69 13.03
C THR A 252 13.70 8.53 13.39
N GLY A 253 13.01 7.53 12.81
CA GLY A 253 11.58 7.35 12.98
C GLY A 253 10.72 8.31 12.14
N GLU A 254 11.34 9.10 11.24
CA GLU A 254 10.61 9.93 10.28
C GLU A 254 9.82 9.06 9.31
N VAL A 255 8.64 9.51 8.91
CA VAL A 255 7.71 8.74 8.07
C VAL A 255 7.34 9.52 6.82
N ALA A 256 7.68 8.99 5.65
CA ALA A 256 7.11 9.44 4.39
C ALA A 256 5.82 8.68 4.08
N ASN A 257 4.74 9.40 3.84
CA ASN A 257 3.45 8.83 3.47
C ASN A 257 2.72 9.76 2.51
N LYS A 258 1.57 9.34 2.02
CA LYS A 258 0.74 10.11 1.09
C LYS A 258 0.61 11.57 1.53
N ILE A 259 0.79 12.49 0.54
CA ILE A 259 0.65 13.93 0.76
C ILE A 259 -0.61 14.25 1.58
N GLY A 260 -0.47 15.08 2.60
CA GLY A 260 -1.51 15.40 3.59
C GLY A 260 -1.34 14.68 4.94
N THR A 261 -0.47 13.67 5.04
CA THR A 261 -0.19 12.96 6.30
C THR A 261 0.46 13.89 7.33
N TYR A 262 1.46 14.67 6.93
CA TYR A 262 2.10 15.67 7.79
C TYR A 262 1.09 16.69 8.34
N THR A 263 0.19 17.20 7.50
CA THR A 263 -0.87 18.12 7.93
C THR A 263 -1.75 17.51 9.01
N LYS A 264 -2.14 16.23 8.87
CA LYS A 264 -2.94 15.52 9.88
C LYS A 264 -2.17 15.31 11.18
N ALA A 265 -0.87 14.99 11.10
CA ALA A 265 -0.02 14.83 12.28
C ALA A 265 0.13 16.15 13.08
N VAL A 266 0.34 17.28 12.38
CA VAL A 266 0.39 18.61 13.00
C VAL A 266 -0.93 18.96 13.69
N LEU A 267 -2.06 18.73 13.03
CA LEU A 267 -3.39 19.00 13.59
C LEU A 267 -3.70 18.05 14.76
N ALA A 268 -3.36 16.78 14.66
CA ALA A 268 -3.50 15.82 15.76
C ALA A 268 -2.71 16.25 16.99
N ALA A 269 -1.44 16.65 16.81
CA ALA A 269 -0.61 17.18 17.89
C ALA A 269 -1.22 18.46 18.53
N ARG A 270 -1.70 19.39 17.71
CA ARG A 270 -2.37 20.62 18.17
C ARG A 270 -3.58 20.33 19.06
N HIS A 271 -4.35 19.27 18.74
CA HIS A 271 -5.57 18.87 19.44
C HIS A 271 -5.34 17.72 20.46
N LYS A 272 -4.08 17.33 20.69
CA LYS A 272 -3.69 16.23 21.61
C LYS A 272 -4.34 14.89 21.27
N ILE A 273 -4.55 14.64 19.98
CA ILE A 273 -5.09 13.39 19.46
C ILE A 273 -3.92 12.44 19.16
N PRO A 274 -3.92 11.20 19.65
CA PRO A 274 -2.85 10.26 19.36
C PRO A 274 -2.81 9.92 17.87
N PHE A 275 -1.58 9.99 17.30
CA PHE A 275 -1.29 9.73 15.90
C PHE A 275 -0.38 8.52 15.77
N TYR A 276 -0.89 7.45 15.16
CA TYR A 276 -0.16 6.21 14.95
C TYR A 276 0.11 5.93 13.49
N VAL A 277 1.27 5.33 13.22
CA VAL A 277 1.68 4.87 11.89
C VAL A 277 1.81 3.36 11.92
N ALA A 278 1.10 2.64 11.06
CA ALA A 278 1.11 1.17 10.99
C ALA A 278 1.94 0.69 9.80
N ILE A 279 2.99 -0.08 10.06
CA ILE A 279 3.99 -0.48 9.07
C ILE A 279 4.37 -1.96 9.15
N PRO A 280 4.58 -2.65 8.02
CA PRO A 280 5.33 -3.90 7.99
C PRO A 280 6.85 -3.59 8.09
N LEU A 281 7.66 -4.61 8.31
CA LEU A 281 9.11 -4.41 8.41
C LEU A 281 9.75 -4.06 7.06
N SER A 282 9.13 -4.44 5.95
CA SER A 282 9.63 -4.19 4.58
C SER A 282 9.68 -2.71 4.18
N THR A 283 8.86 -1.85 4.81
CA THR A 283 8.85 -0.39 4.53
C THR A 283 9.92 0.38 5.33
N ILE A 284 10.66 -0.29 6.21
CA ILE A 284 11.72 0.38 6.98
C ILE A 284 12.96 0.56 6.11
N ASP A 285 13.38 1.81 5.96
CA ASP A 285 14.63 2.19 5.34
C ASP A 285 15.71 2.39 6.43
N TRP A 286 16.70 1.51 6.43
CA TRP A 286 17.79 1.54 7.40
C TRP A 286 18.99 2.40 6.96
N ASN A 287 19.03 2.83 5.69
CA ASN A 287 20.17 3.48 5.07
C ASN A 287 20.10 5.01 5.14
N LEU A 288 18.94 5.59 4.85
CA LEU A 288 18.74 7.03 4.89
C LEU A 288 18.85 7.57 6.33
N LYS A 289 19.44 8.76 6.45
CA LYS A 289 19.73 9.39 7.74
C LYS A 289 18.76 10.51 8.10
N ARG A 290 18.08 11.10 7.13
CA ARG A 290 17.17 12.24 7.32
C ARG A 290 15.96 12.12 6.42
N GLY A 291 14.81 12.55 6.88
CA GLY A 291 13.56 12.57 6.10
C GLY A 291 13.64 13.42 4.85
N PHE A 292 14.37 14.52 4.89
CA PHE A 292 14.58 15.38 3.71
C PHE A 292 15.41 14.74 2.59
N ASP A 293 16.13 13.65 2.88
CA ASP A 293 16.87 12.88 1.87
C ASP A 293 15.97 11.86 1.15
N ILE A 294 14.72 11.67 1.59
CA ILE A 294 13.73 10.79 0.93
C ILE A 294 13.33 11.42 -0.41
N PRO A 295 13.54 10.72 -1.54
CA PRO A 295 13.09 11.23 -2.83
C PRO A 295 11.55 11.28 -2.89
N ILE A 296 11.01 12.48 -3.03
CA ILE A 296 9.56 12.70 -3.18
C ILE A 296 9.21 12.70 -4.66
N GLU A 297 8.37 11.75 -5.06
CA GLU A 297 7.86 11.63 -6.43
C GLU A 297 6.96 12.84 -6.77
N GLU A 298 7.30 13.59 -7.82
CA GLU A 298 6.39 14.55 -8.43
C GLU A 298 5.56 13.82 -9.49
N ARG A 299 4.25 13.80 -9.33
CA ARG A 299 3.33 13.05 -10.17
C ARG A 299 2.69 13.94 -11.24
N SER A 300 1.94 13.30 -12.17
CA SER A 300 1.25 14.06 -13.22
C SER A 300 0.31 15.11 -12.64
N GLU A 301 0.42 16.35 -13.12
CA GLU A 301 -0.48 17.46 -12.77
C GLU A 301 -1.95 17.14 -13.07
N SER A 302 -2.23 16.28 -14.07
CA SER A 302 -3.59 15.90 -14.41
C SER A 302 -4.36 15.28 -13.25
N GLU A 303 -3.68 14.64 -12.29
CA GLU A 303 -4.33 14.09 -11.10
C GLU A 303 -4.90 15.19 -10.19
N VAL A 304 -4.25 16.36 -10.15
CA VAL A 304 -4.71 17.54 -9.37
C VAL A 304 -5.77 18.30 -10.14
N LEU A 305 -5.55 18.48 -11.46
CA LEU A 305 -6.40 19.32 -12.31
C LEU A 305 -7.78 18.71 -12.60
N GLY A 306 -7.94 17.42 -12.34
CA GLY A 306 -9.20 16.71 -12.54
C GLY A 306 -9.28 15.41 -11.74
N ALA A 307 -10.27 14.61 -12.07
CA ALA A 307 -10.47 13.30 -11.45
C ALA A 307 -11.06 12.29 -12.43
N TRP A 308 -10.71 11.03 -12.24
CA TRP A 308 -11.37 9.90 -12.88
C TRP A 308 -12.58 9.48 -12.06
N GLY A 309 -13.75 9.35 -12.69
CA GLY A 309 -14.98 8.92 -12.03
C GLY A 309 -15.93 8.23 -12.98
N MET A 310 -17.01 7.68 -12.43
CA MET A 310 -18.14 7.17 -13.19
C MET A 310 -19.14 8.30 -13.41
N VAL A 311 -19.62 8.42 -14.64
CA VAL A 311 -20.68 9.38 -14.96
C VAL A 311 -21.98 8.95 -14.30
N ASP A 312 -22.51 9.76 -13.38
CA ASP A 312 -23.81 9.54 -12.76
C ASP A 312 -24.92 9.96 -13.73
N LYS A 313 -25.51 8.97 -14.39
CA LYS A 313 -26.56 9.17 -15.38
C LYS A 313 -27.87 9.72 -14.80
N SER A 314 -28.10 9.51 -13.51
CA SER A 314 -29.32 10.02 -12.87
C SER A 314 -29.40 11.53 -12.85
N LYS A 315 -28.26 12.22 -12.98
CA LYS A 315 -28.14 13.68 -13.00
C LYS A 315 -28.19 14.29 -14.41
N PHE A 316 -28.23 13.48 -15.47
CA PHE A 316 -28.30 13.95 -16.85
C PHE A 316 -29.60 13.50 -17.52
N LYS A 317 -30.39 14.45 -18.04
CA LYS A 317 -31.68 14.20 -18.73
C LYS A 317 -31.56 13.56 -20.12
N THR A 318 -30.37 13.15 -20.57
CA THR A 318 -30.15 12.61 -21.90
C THR A 318 -30.36 11.10 -21.97
N GLN A 319 -31.42 10.69 -22.71
CA GLN A 319 -31.86 9.29 -22.85
C GLN A 319 -30.92 8.36 -23.65
N ASN A 320 -29.83 8.84 -24.22
CA ASN A 320 -29.00 8.09 -25.18
C ASN A 320 -27.64 7.66 -24.65
N SER A 321 -27.53 7.15 -23.41
CA SER A 321 -26.23 6.68 -22.98
C SER A 321 -26.23 5.22 -22.54
N LYS A 322 -25.82 4.34 -23.46
CA LYS A 322 -25.33 2.96 -23.17
C LYS A 322 -23.99 2.98 -22.41
N LEU A 323 -23.52 4.12 -21.92
CA LEU A 323 -22.21 4.36 -21.37
C LEU A 323 -22.22 4.26 -19.84
N LYS A 324 -21.96 3.05 -19.32
CA LYS A 324 -21.21 2.93 -18.05
C LYS A 324 -19.77 3.30 -18.37
N GLN A 325 -19.44 4.56 -18.54
CA GLN A 325 -18.08 4.96 -18.88
C GLN A 325 -17.44 5.68 -17.70
N ARG A 326 -16.29 5.15 -17.29
CA ARG A 326 -15.33 5.88 -16.51
C ARG A 326 -14.75 7.01 -17.39
N ALA A 327 -14.83 8.22 -16.89
CA ALA A 327 -14.34 9.40 -17.59
C ALA A 327 -13.39 10.20 -16.69
N TYR A 328 -12.43 10.86 -17.31
CA TYR A 328 -11.66 11.91 -16.65
C TYR A 328 -12.42 13.22 -16.80
N VAL A 329 -12.66 13.90 -15.68
CA VAL A 329 -13.30 15.21 -15.65
C VAL A 329 -12.30 16.22 -15.10
N ARG A 330 -11.93 17.21 -15.95
CA ARG A 330 -11.13 18.34 -15.53
C ARG A 330 -12.02 19.31 -14.74
N VAL A 331 -11.65 19.60 -13.49
CA VAL A 331 -12.40 20.51 -12.61
C VAL A 331 -11.67 21.84 -12.38
N ALA A 332 -10.35 21.87 -12.64
CA ALA A 332 -9.53 23.06 -12.47
C ALA A 332 -9.61 23.99 -13.69
N ASN A 333 -9.23 25.25 -13.49
CA ASN A 333 -9.10 26.23 -14.57
C ASN A 333 -8.30 25.65 -15.76
N PRO A 334 -8.81 25.78 -17.02
CA PRO A 334 -8.19 25.17 -18.20
C PRO A 334 -6.76 25.59 -18.47
N THR A 335 -6.38 26.80 -18.09
CA THR A 335 -5.06 27.41 -18.36
C THR A 335 -4.07 27.30 -17.22
N SER A 336 -4.48 26.76 -16.06
CA SER A 336 -3.59 26.59 -14.90
C SER A 336 -2.83 25.26 -14.96
N GLY A 337 -1.55 25.29 -14.58
CA GLY A 337 -0.76 24.12 -14.23
C GLY A 337 -0.95 23.71 -12.76
N ALA A 338 -0.36 22.58 -12.34
CA ALA A 338 -0.39 22.14 -10.95
C ALA A 338 0.93 21.51 -10.51
N ARG A 339 1.23 21.61 -9.21
CA ARG A 339 2.25 20.84 -8.52
C ARG A 339 1.59 19.64 -7.84
N ASN A 340 2.22 18.48 -7.92
CA ASN A 340 1.65 17.24 -7.40
C ASN A 340 2.71 16.36 -6.68
N PRO A 341 3.26 16.82 -5.54
CA PRO A 341 4.13 15.97 -4.73
C PRO A 341 3.31 14.78 -4.21
N GLY A 342 3.85 13.57 -4.38
CA GLY A 342 3.12 12.33 -4.03
C GLY A 342 3.06 12.08 -2.53
N PHE A 343 4.05 12.56 -1.78
CA PHE A 343 4.26 12.27 -0.36
C PHE A 343 4.70 13.52 0.40
N ASP A 344 4.50 13.49 1.73
CA ASP A 344 5.13 14.38 2.68
C ASP A 344 5.84 13.57 3.78
N VAL A 345 6.71 14.23 4.54
CA VAL A 345 7.49 13.62 5.61
C VAL A 345 7.00 14.12 6.95
N THR A 346 6.57 13.19 7.80
CA THR A 346 6.14 13.46 9.18
C THR A 346 7.32 13.24 10.12
N PRO A 347 7.73 14.24 10.90
CA PRO A 347 8.81 14.10 11.86
C PRO A 347 8.38 13.27 13.07
N PRO A 348 9.35 12.61 13.78
CA PRO A 348 9.05 11.63 14.81
C PRO A 348 8.34 12.21 16.02
N GLU A 349 8.52 13.48 16.35
CA GLU A 349 7.88 14.16 17.49
C GLU A 349 6.35 14.33 17.34
N LEU A 350 5.84 14.21 16.10
CA LEU A 350 4.40 14.24 15.82
C LEU A 350 3.76 12.84 15.86
N ILE A 351 4.54 11.78 16.01
CA ILE A 351 4.10 10.40 15.97
C ILE A 351 4.04 9.84 17.39
N THR A 352 2.84 9.51 17.86
CA THR A 352 2.63 8.90 19.18
C THR A 352 3.24 7.51 19.27
N GLY A 353 3.16 6.73 18.20
CA GLY A 353 3.75 5.40 18.12
C GLY A 353 3.65 4.78 16.72
N ILE A 354 4.50 3.79 16.49
CA ILE A 354 4.56 3.01 15.26
C ILE A 354 4.08 1.59 15.57
N ILE A 355 3.00 1.18 14.92
CA ILE A 355 2.42 -0.16 15.05
C ILE A 355 3.17 -1.07 14.10
N THR A 356 3.92 -2.02 14.64
CA THR A 356 4.75 -2.98 13.90
C THR A 356 4.30 -4.42 14.16
N PRO A 357 4.81 -5.40 13.42
CA PRO A 357 4.54 -6.82 13.71
C PRO A 357 5.03 -7.27 15.09
N VAL A 358 6.01 -6.58 15.69
CA VAL A 358 6.57 -6.94 17.01
C VAL A 358 5.96 -6.13 18.18
N GLY A 359 5.08 -5.19 17.89
CA GLY A 359 4.43 -4.35 18.90
C GLY A 359 4.26 -2.91 18.49
N VAL A 360 3.78 -2.08 19.43
CA VAL A 360 3.67 -0.64 19.26
C VAL A 360 4.91 0.00 19.87
N LEU A 361 5.71 0.67 19.04
CA LEU A 361 6.99 1.26 19.41
C LEU A 361 6.92 2.78 19.30
N LYS A 362 7.70 3.50 20.11
CA LYS A 362 7.97 4.90 19.85
C LYS A 362 8.93 5.03 18.66
N PRO A 363 8.86 6.12 17.86
CA PRO A 363 9.79 6.31 16.74
C PRO A 363 11.27 6.14 17.11
N GLN A 364 11.66 6.62 18.29
CA GLN A 364 13.04 6.54 18.80
C GLN A 364 13.50 5.13 19.15
N GLU A 365 12.56 4.18 19.32
CA GLU A 365 12.87 2.79 19.65
C GLU A 365 13.24 1.94 18.42
N LEU A 366 13.00 2.42 17.19
CA LEU A 366 13.30 1.66 15.98
C LEU A 366 14.79 1.32 15.85
N TRP A 367 15.68 2.31 16.00
CA TRP A 367 17.10 2.09 15.86
C TRP A 367 17.73 1.20 16.93
N PRO A 368 17.44 1.40 18.23
CA PRO A 368 17.89 0.47 19.27
C PRO A 368 17.42 -0.98 19.03
N ARG A 369 16.21 -1.18 18.55
CA ARG A 369 15.60 -2.50 18.29
C ARG A 369 15.78 -3.01 16.86
N ARG A 370 16.65 -2.41 16.08
CA ARG A 370 16.80 -2.70 14.64
C ARG A 370 17.05 -4.17 14.29
N ARG A 371 17.76 -4.93 15.15
CA ARG A 371 18.01 -6.36 14.92
C ARG A 371 16.71 -7.18 14.97
N GLU A 372 15.87 -6.90 15.94
CA GLU A 372 14.55 -7.50 16.09
C GLU A 372 13.62 -7.12 14.94
N LEU A 373 13.82 -5.94 14.35
CA LEU A 373 13.08 -5.41 13.23
C LEU A 373 13.67 -5.79 11.86
N GLY A 374 14.55 -6.79 11.82
CA GLY A 374 15.05 -7.38 10.56
C GLY A 374 16.29 -6.71 9.95
N PHE A 375 16.97 -5.80 10.67
CA PHE A 375 18.23 -5.25 10.22
C PHE A 375 19.37 -6.28 10.30
N SER A 376 19.84 -6.75 9.15
CA SER A 376 20.84 -7.81 9.03
C SER A 376 22.31 -7.34 9.11
N GLY A 377 22.56 -6.04 9.26
CA GLY A 377 23.91 -5.52 9.50
C GLY A 377 24.86 -5.46 8.26
N GLN A 378 24.36 -5.68 7.05
CA GLN A 378 25.14 -5.46 5.83
C GLN A 378 24.74 -4.12 5.19
N GLY A 379 25.48 -3.07 5.53
CA GLY A 379 25.28 -1.73 4.99
C GLY A 379 26.00 -0.71 5.86
N GLY A 380 27.32 -0.69 5.77
CA GLY A 380 28.18 0.38 6.24
C GLY A 380 28.59 1.27 5.09
#